data_86730f5c881ad7f6ba6a639e1e789b35
#
_entry.id   86730f5c881ad7f6ba6a639e1e789b35
#
_cell.length_a   1.000
_cell.length_b   1.000
_cell.length_c   1.000
_cell.angle_alpha   90.00
_cell.angle_beta   90.00
_cell.angle_gamma   90.00
#
_symmetry.space_group_name_H-M   'P 1'
#
loop_
_entity.id
_entity.type
_entity.pdbx_description
1 polymer ?
#
loop_
_entity_poly.entity_id
_entity_poly.type
_entity_poly.pdbx_seq_one_letter_code
_entity_poly.pdbx_strand_id
1 'polypeptide(L)'
;MIMEKRMKNISQLRWLGILTVLCLVCAPTYAAKSAKLLQVEVFPPAIVLEGVREESQLVITGHYSDGSIRDLTRAAEITSANEQVAVMQGSVVVPVGNGSTDINIKVTGKKVSATATISNQNKPQPVSFLYGTLAALSKNNCNAGACHGSPSGKAGFRLSLRAFDPKLDELTLIREDFGRRTNSLDADNSLLLLKPLMKVAHGGGRQIRSDDPAYAVVRDWIAEGCKMDAADVPRPVSIEVYPKSGRILEKPAFGQQISVWAHYSDGSVHDITKMAVYTSSDVEVANVDR
;
A
#
# COMPACT_ATOMS: atom_id res chain seq x y z
N MET A 1 -25.46 -36.50 67.95
CA MET A 1 -25.93 -36.33 69.34
C MET A 1 -26.58 -34.97 69.35
N ILE A 2 -27.89 -35.04 69.25
CA ILE A 2 -28.89 -34.36 70.10
C ILE A 2 -29.04 -32.87 69.78
N MET A 3 -30.09 -32.61 69.07
CA MET A 3 -31.48 -32.15 69.46
C MET A 3 -31.53 -30.61 69.56
N GLU A 4 -32.34 -30.03 68.70
CA GLU A 4 -33.79 -29.78 68.84
C GLU A 4 -34.16 -28.51 69.60
N LYS A 5 -35.03 -27.72 68.94
CA LYS A 5 -36.20 -26.97 69.37
C LYS A 5 -35.95 -25.53 69.86
N ARG A 6 -36.68 -24.51 69.47
CA ARG A 6 -38.11 -24.36 69.32
C ARG A 6 -38.51 -23.02 68.70
N MET A 7 -39.58 -23.05 68.01
CA MET A 7 -40.42 -21.99 67.46
C MET A 7 -40.99 -21.02 68.53
N LYS A 8 -41.45 -19.93 67.96
CA LYS A 8 -42.60 -19.00 68.36
C LYS A 8 -42.07 -17.60 68.73
N ASN A 9 -42.64 -16.48 68.33
CA ASN A 9 -43.95 -16.08 67.89
C ASN A 9 -43.93 -14.75 67.19
N ILE A 10 -44.60 -14.60 66.07
CA ILE A 10 -45.65 -13.67 65.68
C ILE A 10 -45.68 -12.32 66.45
N SER A 11 -45.55 -11.20 65.71
CA SER A 11 -46.63 -10.22 65.59
C SER A 11 -46.24 -8.96 64.87
N GLN A 12 -47.10 -8.65 63.89
CA GLN A 12 -47.60 -7.32 63.53
C GLN A 12 -46.68 -6.34 62.82
N LEU A 13 -46.81 -6.30 61.51
CA LEU A 13 -47.57 -5.32 60.76
C LEU A 13 -47.11 -3.86 60.93
N ARG A 14 -46.39 -3.35 59.92
CA ARG A 14 -46.64 -1.98 59.47
C ARG A 14 -46.18 -1.87 58.00
N TRP A 15 -47.15 -1.82 57.12
CA TRP A 15 -46.98 -1.42 55.73
C TRP A 15 -46.60 0.06 55.67
N LEU A 16 -45.39 0.40 55.35
CA LEU A 16 -45.01 1.71 54.81
C LEU A 16 -44.80 1.55 53.33
N GLY A 17 -45.81 2.02 52.56
CA GLY A 17 -45.71 2.10 51.12
C GLY A 17 -44.62 3.12 50.72
N ILE A 18 -43.49 2.65 50.21
CA ILE A 18 -42.51 3.49 49.50
C ILE A 18 -42.98 3.60 48.04
N LEU A 19 -43.61 4.74 47.75
CA LEU A 19 -43.95 5.15 46.40
C LEU A 19 -42.67 5.54 45.69
N THR A 20 -42.06 4.58 44.99
CA THR A 20 -40.90 4.86 44.14
C THR A 20 -41.41 5.57 42.88
N VAL A 21 -41.33 6.88 42.87
CA VAL A 21 -41.53 7.68 41.65
C VAL A 21 -40.39 7.39 40.71
N LEU A 22 -40.65 6.53 39.74
CA LEU A 22 -39.75 6.27 38.63
C LEU A 22 -39.76 7.48 37.69
N CYS A 23 -38.90 8.48 37.93
CA CYS A 23 -38.67 9.54 36.99
C CYS A 23 -38.01 8.92 35.75
N LEU A 24 -38.80 8.62 34.73
CA LEU A 24 -38.30 8.41 33.39
C LEU A 24 -37.68 9.74 32.91
N VAL A 25 -36.38 9.87 33.09
CA VAL A 25 -35.59 10.91 32.40
C VAL A 25 -35.54 10.49 30.92
N CYS A 26 -36.51 10.97 30.15
CA CYS A 26 -36.39 10.98 28.70
C CYS A 26 -35.21 11.89 28.35
N ALA A 27 -33.99 11.33 28.31
CA ALA A 27 -32.89 12.00 27.68
C ALA A 27 -33.21 12.19 26.18
N PRO A 28 -33.19 13.41 25.65
CA PRO A 28 -33.39 13.60 24.23
C PRO A 28 -32.30 12.82 23.50
N THR A 29 -32.68 11.76 22.81
CA THR A 29 -31.82 11.12 21.82
C THR A 29 -31.64 12.13 20.70
N TYR A 30 -30.58 12.91 20.77
CA TYR A 30 -30.10 13.65 19.62
C TYR A 30 -29.72 12.62 18.57
N ALA A 31 -30.61 12.33 17.65
CA ALA A 31 -30.28 11.62 16.45
C ALA A 31 -29.22 12.47 15.75
N ALA A 32 -27.97 12.02 15.80
CA ALA A 32 -26.88 12.67 15.10
C ALA A 32 -27.28 12.76 13.62
N LYS A 33 -27.49 13.98 13.14
CA LYS A 33 -27.90 14.23 11.77
C LYS A 33 -26.81 13.62 10.89
N SER A 34 -27.13 12.62 10.08
CA SER A 34 -26.14 11.94 9.24
C SER A 34 -25.46 12.98 8.35
N ALA A 35 -24.15 13.05 8.41
CA ALA A 35 -23.37 14.00 7.62
C ALA A 35 -23.63 13.76 6.12
N LYS A 36 -23.98 14.82 5.39
CA LYS A 36 -24.26 14.78 3.96
C LYS A 36 -22.96 14.98 3.17
N LEU A 37 -22.69 14.13 2.18
CA LEU A 37 -21.58 14.30 1.25
C LEU A 37 -21.82 15.54 0.38
N LEU A 38 -20.96 16.55 0.52
CA LEU A 38 -21.04 17.82 -0.22
C LEU A 38 -20.26 17.76 -1.53
N GLN A 39 -19.00 17.33 -1.43
CA GLN A 39 -18.06 17.32 -2.57
C GLN A 39 -17.25 16.02 -2.56
N VAL A 40 -16.87 15.59 -3.76
CA VAL A 40 -15.92 14.50 -3.99
C VAL A 40 -14.76 15.05 -4.79
N GLU A 41 -13.55 14.70 -4.36
CA GLU A 41 -12.29 15.03 -5.02
C GLU A 41 -11.57 13.74 -5.40
N VAL A 42 -10.92 13.72 -6.56
CA VAL A 42 -10.05 12.62 -7.02
C VAL A 42 -8.62 13.13 -7.14
N PHE A 43 -7.70 12.35 -6.64
CA PHE A 43 -6.27 12.58 -6.82
C PHE A 43 -5.61 11.33 -7.42
N PRO A 44 -4.73 11.49 -8.44
CA PRO A 44 -4.51 12.69 -9.20
C PRO A 44 -5.69 12.98 -10.17
N PRO A 45 -5.96 14.25 -10.49
CA PRO A 45 -6.99 14.59 -11.46
C PRO A 45 -6.58 14.34 -12.92
N ALA A 46 -5.27 14.29 -13.16
CA ALA A 46 -4.66 13.93 -14.45
C ALA A 46 -3.56 12.91 -14.21
N ILE A 47 -3.59 11.85 -14.96
CA ILE A 47 -2.70 10.69 -14.87
C ILE A 47 -1.91 10.62 -16.16
N VAL A 48 -0.59 10.61 -16.06
CA VAL A 48 0.31 10.39 -17.19
C VAL A 48 1.13 9.15 -16.91
N LEU A 49 1.03 8.14 -17.77
CA LEU A 49 1.76 6.88 -17.64
C LEU A 49 2.61 6.63 -18.89
N GLU A 50 3.86 6.27 -18.69
CA GLU A 50 4.78 5.91 -19.76
C GLU A 50 5.16 4.42 -19.71
N GLY A 51 4.98 3.75 -20.84
CA GLY A 51 5.30 2.33 -20.95
C GLY A 51 4.33 1.44 -20.20
N VAL A 52 4.69 0.18 -20.09
CA VAL A 52 3.80 -0.90 -19.61
C VAL A 52 3.86 -1.12 -18.10
N ARG A 53 4.79 -0.47 -17.40
CA ARG A 53 5.09 -0.76 -15.98
C ARG A 53 4.55 0.30 -15.02
N GLU A 54 4.28 1.49 -15.52
CA GLU A 54 3.77 2.55 -14.68
C GLU A 54 2.30 2.30 -14.35
N GLU A 55 1.94 2.60 -13.13
CA GLU A 55 0.58 2.51 -12.63
C GLU A 55 0.29 3.77 -11.81
N SER A 56 -0.98 4.08 -11.58
CA SER A 56 -1.34 5.21 -10.73
C SER A 56 -2.43 4.85 -9.74
N GLN A 57 -2.14 5.06 -8.46
CA GLN A 57 -3.07 4.88 -7.36
C GLN A 57 -3.99 6.10 -7.25
N LEU A 58 -5.29 5.89 -7.38
CA LEU A 58 -6.28 6.93 -7.11
C LEU A 58 -6.60 7.01 -5.62
N VAL A 59 -6.82 8.23 -5.15
CA VAL A 59 -7.39 8.52 -3.83
C VAL A 59 -8.64 9.36 -4.02
N ILE A 60 -9.78 8.86 -3.52
CA ILE A 60 -11.06 9.55 -3.61
C ILE A 60 -11.43 10.10 -2.24
N THR A 61 -11.56 11.41 -2.14
CA THR A 61 -11.82 12.14 -0.90
C THR A 61 -13.21 12.72 -0.90
N GLY A 62 -13.97 12.48 0.16
CA GLY A 62 -15.29 13.08 0.38
C GLY A 62 -15.25 14.18 1.43
N HIS A 63 -15.85 15.33 1.13
CA HIS A 63 -16.04 16.44 2.05
C HIS A 63 -17.50 16.47 2.52
N TYR A 64 -17.72 16.46 3.82
CA TYR A 64 -19.04 16.30 4.43
C TYR A 64 -19.56 17.58 5.12
N SER A 65 -20.86 17.65 5.31
CA SER A 65 -21.56 18.83 5.89
C SER A 65 -21.24 19.10 7.36
N ASP A 66 -20.63 18.14 8.06
CA ASP A 66 -20.13 18.25 9.43
C ASP A 66 -18.66 18.71 9.49
N GLY A 67 -18.07 19.04 8.33
CA GLY A 67 -16.66 19.41 8.20
C GLY A 67 -15.70 18.22 8.15
N SER A 68 -16.18 16.97 8.29
CA SER A 68 -15.33 15.80 8.21
C SER A 68 -14.86 15.54 6.76
N ILE A 69 -13.63 15.04 6.64
CA ILE A 69 -13.02 14.61 5.39
C ILE A 69 -12.79 13.11 5.50
N ARG A 70 -13.33 12.33 4.56
CA ARG A 70 -13.30 10.87 4.61
C ARG A 70 -12.77 10.29 3.31
N ASP A 71 -12.04 9.19 3.43
CA ASP A 71 -11.65 8.38 2.28
C ASP A 71 -12.86 7.63 1.73
N LEU A 72 -13.09 7.77 0.45
CA LEU A 72 -14.13 7.06 -0.29
C LEU A 72 -13.56 6.11 -1.34
N THR A 73 -12.25 5.93 -1.40
CA THR A 73 -11.56 5.15 -2.44
C THR A 73 -12.09 3.72 -2.55
N ARG A 74 -12.27 3.04 -1.41
CA ARG A 74 -12.82 1.67 -1.38
C ARG A 74 -14.32 1.58 -1.60
N ALA A 75 -15.05 2.70 -1.41
CA ALA A 75 -16.50 2.76 -1.58
C ALA A 75 -16.91 3.25 -2.97
N ALA A 76 -15.99 3.78 -3.76
CA ALA A 76 -16.24 4.30 -5.08
C ALA A 76 -16.33 3.18 -6.13
N GLU A 77 -17.28 3.31 -7.03
CA GLU A 77 -17.31 2.59 -8.30
C GLU A 77 -16.41 3.35 -9.27
N ILE A 78 -15.33 2.69 -9.74
CA ILE A 78 -14.31 3.29 -10.61
C ILE A 78 -14.24 2.49 -11.89
N THR A 79 -14.40 3.16 -13.04
CA THR A 79 -14.41 2.52 -14.36
C THR A 79 -13.62 3.33 -15.37
N SER A 80 -12.97 2.66 -16.31
CA SER A 80 -12.37 3.30 -17.48
C SER A 80 -13.42 3.48 -18.57
N ALA A 81 -13.40 4.63 -19.25
CA ALA A 81 -14.24 4.86 -20.42
C ALA A 81 -13.72 4.09 -21.66
N ASN A 82 -12.44 3.73 -21.68
CA ASN A 82 -11.84 2.93 -22.76
C ASN A 82 -10.79 1.95 -22.18
N GLU A 83 -11.19 0.71 -22.02
CA GLU A 83 -10.34 -0.36 -21.50
C GLU A 83 -9.20 -0.79 -22.45
N GLN A 84 -9.23 -0.36 -23.71
CA GLN A 84 -8.10 -0.55 -24.63
C GLN A 84 -6.95 0.42 -24.35
N VAL A 85 -7.20 1.49 -23.60
CA VAL A 85 -6.19 2.48 -23.18
C VAL A 85 -5.74 2.19 -21.73
N ALA A 86 -6.69 2.08 -20.82
CA ALA A 86 -6.42 1.79 -19.41
C ALA A 86 -7.50 0.89 -18.80
N VAL A 87 -7.11 0.03 -17.87
CA VAL A 87 -8.03 -0.76 -17.05
C VAL A 87 -7.88 -0.41 -15.57
N MET A 88 -8.90 -0.74 -14.79
CA MET A 88 -8.88 -0.54 -13.34
C MET A 88 -8.55 -1.85 -12.62
N GLN A 89 -7.59 -1.81 -11.71
CA GLN A 89 -7.36 -2.86 -10.71
C GLN A 89 -7.69 -2.29 -9.32
N GLY A 90 -8.93 -2.42 -8.90
CA GLY A 90 -9.43 -1.71 -7.73
C GLY A 90 -9.39 -0.20 -7.96
N SER A 91 -8.59 0.51 -7.19
CA SER A 91 -8.36 1.96 -7.33
C SER A 91 -7.07 2.32 -8.06
N VAL A 92 -6.43 1.35 -8.72
CA VAL A 92 -5.19 1.55 -9.49
C VAL A 92 -5.52 1.60 -10.97
N VAL A 93 -5.03 2.63 -11.66
CA VAL A 93 -5.07 2.76 -13.12
C VAL A 93 -3.88 2.00 -13.71
N VAL A 94 -4.15 1.04 -14.55
CA VAL A 94 -3.14 0.19 -15.21
C VAL A 94 -3.17 0.44 -16.71
N PRO A 95 -2.04 0.73 -17.36
CA PRO A 95 -1.97 1.01 -18.78
C PRO A 95 -2.18 -0.26 -19.62
N VAL A 96 -2.85 -0.14 -20.76
CA VAL A 96 -3.08 -1.21 -21.72
C VAL A 96 -2.58 -0.82 -23.12
N GLY A 97 -2.86 0.41 -23.55
CA GLY A 97 -2.47 0.90 -24.87
C GLY A 97 -2.28 2.41 -24.90
N ASN A 98 -1.59 2.89 -25.93
CA ASN A 98 -1.39 4.33 -26.12
C ASN A 98 -2.72 5.05 -26.37
N GLY A 99 -2.88 6.22 -25.78
CA GLY A 99 -4.06 7.07 -25.95
C GLY A 99 -4.46 7.82 -24.68
N SER A 100 -5.65 8.38 -24.70
CA SER A 100 -6.24 9.07 -23.55
C SER A 100 -7.64 8.54 -23.28
N THR A 101 -7.99 8.41 -22.01
CA THR A 101 -9.30 7.95 -21.57
C THR A 101 -9.70 8.61 -20.26
N ASP A 102 -11.01 8.75 -20.04
CA ASP A 102 -11.52 9.21 -18.76
C ASP A 102 -11.70 8.02 -17.82
N ILE A 103 -11.29 8.22 -16.58
CA ILE A 103 -11.55 7.34 -15.45
C ILE A 103 -12.76 7.93 -14.71
N ASN A 104 -13.88 7.24 -14.79
CA ASN A 104 -15.12 7.67 -14.19
C ASN A 104 -15.25 7.14 -12.77
N ILE A 105 -15.53 8.01 -11.82
CA ILE A 105 -15.70 7.69 -10.41
C ILE A 105 -17.12 8.07 -9.97
N LYS A 106 -17.82 7.11 -9.36
CA LYS A 106 -19.16 7.29 -8.84
C LYS A 106 -19.21 6.82 -7.40
N VAL A 107 -19.67 7.70 -6.51
CA VAL A 107 -19.79 7.38 -5.08
C VAL A 107 -20.93 8.20 -4.45
N THR A 108 -21.83 7.53 -3.74
CA THR A 108 -22.96 8.16 -3.01
C THR A 108 -23.74 9.18 -3.89
N GLY A 109 -24.00 8.83 -5.14
CA GLY A 109 -24.73 9.68 -6.10
C GLY A 109 -23.95 10.85 -6.69
N LYS A 110 -22.70 11.08 -6.28
CA LYS A 110 -21.78 12.04 -6.90
C LYS A 110 -20.98 11.37 -8.00
N LYS A 111 -20.59 12.15 -9.01
CA LYS A 111 -19.75 11.72 -10.13
C LYS A 111 -18.60 12.71 -10.28
N VAL A 112 -17.39 12.19 -10.43
CA VAL A 112 -16.19 12.93 -10.81
C VAL A 112 -15.39 12.10 -11.79
N SER A 113 -14.45 12.69 -12.50
CA SER A 113 -13.56 11.97 -13.40
C SER A 113 -12.12 12.45 -13.28
N ALA A 114 -11.19 11.58 -13.64
CA ALA A 114 -9.78 11.89 -13.87
C ALA A 114 -9.46 11.49 -15.32
N THR A 115 -8.52 12.17 -15.96
CA THR A 115 -8.08 11.81 -17.31
C THR A 115 -6.75 11.06 -17.24
N ALA A 116 -6.69 9.86 -17.85
CA ALA A 116 -5.48 9.08 -18.01
C ALA A 116 -4.95 9.21 -19.44
N THR A 117 -3.67 9.60 -19.56
CA THR A 117 -2.95 9.65 -20.84
C THR A 117 -1.78 8.68 -20.78
N ILE A 118 -1.73 7.76 -21.73
CA ILE A 118 -0.76 6.67 -21.78
C ILE A 118 0.02 6.77 -23.08
N SER A 119 1.35 6.64 -22.96
CA SER A 119 2.28 6.72 -24.07
C SER A 119 3.34 5.63 -23.99
N ASN A 120 4.12 5.46 -25.07
CA ASN A 120 5.32 4.61 -25.11
C ASN A 120 5.10 3.13 -24.75
N GLN A 121 3.88 2.58 -24.93
CA GLN A 121 3.61 1.16 -24.64
C GLN A 121 4.51 0.20 -25.43
N ASN A 122 4.97 0.60 -26.63
CA ASN A 122 5.86 -0.20 -27.48
C ASN A 122 7.36 -0.01 -27.17
N LYS A 123 7.70 0.87 -26.22
CA LYS A 123 9.07 1.19 -25.85
C LYS A 123 9.18 1.31 -24.33
N PRO A 124 9.02 0.22 -23.59
CA PRO A 124 9.14 0.28 -22.14
C PRO A 124 10.53 0.75 -21.75
N GLN A 125 10.61 1.67 -20.81
CA GLN A 125 11.89 2.11 -20.25
C GLN A 125 12.55 0.91 -19.57
N PRO A 126 13.88 0.73 -19.68
CA PRO A 126 14.59 -0.30 -18.96
C PRO A 126 14.38 -0.19 -17.45
N VAL A 127 14.37 -1.32 -16.77
CA VAL A 127 14.33 -1.31 -15.30
C VAL A 127 15.65 -0.78 -14.78
N SER A 128 15.59 0.32 -14.01
CA SER A 128 16.77 0.86 -13.34
C SER A 128 17.32 -0.14 -12.32
N PHE A 129 18.63 -0.35 -12.34
CA PHE A 129 19.30 -1.15 -11.33
C PHE A 129 19.26 -0.46 -9.96
N LEU A 130 19.60 0.83 -9.91
CA LEU A 130 19.68 1.60 -8.67
C LEU A 130 18.31 1.87 -8.06
N TYR A 131 17.39 2.43 -8.86
CA TYR A 131 16.12 2.95 -8.36
C TYR A 131 14.96 1.98 -8.55
N GLY A 132 15.16 0.91 -9.29
CA GLY A 132 14.23 -0.20 -9.45
C GLY A 132 14.66 -1.43 -8.63
N THR A 133 15.68 -2.13 -9.12
CA THR A 133 16.08 -3.44 -8.56
C THR A 133 16.61 -3.34 -7.14
N LEU A 134 17.57 -2.44 -6.85
CA LEU A 134 18.08 -2.29 -5.48
C LEU A 134 17.02 -1.71 -4.54
N ALA A 135 16.14 -0.85 -5.04
CA ALA A 135 14.99 -0.37 -4.27
C ALA A 135 14.04 -1.53 -3.91
N ALA A 136 13.73 -2.42 -4.85
CA ALA A 136 12.91 -3.61 -4.61
C ALA A 136 13.54 -4.56 -3.56
N LEU A 137 14.84 -4.79 -3.64
CA LEU A 137 15.58 -5.59 -2.66
C LEU A 137 15.58 -4.92 -1.27
N SER A 138 15.73 -3.58 -1.23
CA SER A 138 15.68 -2.81 0.02
C SER A 138 14.30 -2.80 0.67
N LYS A 139 13.25 -2.65 -0.14
CA LYS A 139 11.84 -2.72 0.32
C LYS A 139 11.55 -4.04 1.04
N ASN A 140 12.08 -5.14 0.53
CA ASN A 140 11.88 -6.47 1.11
C ASN A 140 12.97 -6.86 2.12
N ASN A 141 13.77 -5.90 2.60
CA ASN A 141 14.84 -6.10 3.58
C ASN A 141 15.93 -7.11 3.17
N CYS A 142 16.04 -7.44 1.88
CA CYS A 142 17.05 -8.40 1.41
C CYS A 142 18.47 -7.94 1.74
N ASN A 143 18.74 -6.64 1.62
CA ASN A 143 20.02 -5.99 1.95
C ASN A 143 20.06 -5.35 3.36
N ALA A 144 19.16 -5.75 4.26
CA ALA A 144 19.25 -5.37 5.67
C ALA A 144 20.36 -6.16 6.39
N GLY A 145 20.87 -5.61 7.50
CA GLY A 145 21.94 -6.25 8.29
C GLY A 145 21.59 -7.63 8.86
N ALA A 146 20.30 -7.88 9.13
CA ALA A 146 19.82 -9.20 9.56
C ALA A 146 19.72 -10.22 8.40
N CYS A 147 19.75 -9.76 7.15
CA CYS A 147 19.70 -10.57 5.94
C CYS A 147 21.06 -10.55 5.22
N HIS A 148 21.10 -10.15 3.95
CA HIS A 148 22.31 -10.19 3.14
C HIS A 148 23.18 -8.92 3.23
N GLY A 149 22.72 -7.87 3.95
CA GLY A 149 23.46 -6.62 4.13
C GLY A 149 24.46 -6.60 5.28
N SER A 150 24.72 -7.74 5.94
CA SER A 150 25.80 -7.85 6.93
C SER A 150 27.16 -8.00 6.24
N PRO A 151 28.30 -7.68 6.90
CA PRO A 151 29.63 -7.76 6.30
C PRO A 151 29.97 -9.13 5.70
N SER A 152 29.48 -10.21 6.29
CA SER A 152 29.66 -11.59 5.81
C SER A 152 28.51 -12.10 4.91
N GLY A 153 27.42 -11.36 4.81
CA GLY A 153 26.18 -11.81 4.17
C GLY A 153 25.54 -13.00 4.86
N LYS A 154 24.76 -13.77 4.11
CA LYS A 154 24.14 -15.02 4.56
C LYS A 154 24.35 -16.10 3.52
N ALA A 155 24.83 -17.28 3.94
CA ALA A 155 25.03 -18.44 3.09
C ALA A 155 25.84 -18.12 1.81
N GLY A 156 26.91 -17.33 1.92
CA GLY A 156 27.75 -16.94 0.80
C GLY A 156 27.16 -15.89 -0.14
N PHE A 157 26.01 -15.32 0.19
CA PHE A 157 25.42 -14.22 -0.57
C PHE A 157 25.43 -12.94 0.28
N ARG A 158 26.12 -11.92 -0.20
CA ARG A 158 26.28 -10.63 0.44
C ARG A 158 25.79 -9.52 -0.48
N LEU A 159 25.03 -8.59 0.08
CA LEU A 159 24.68 -7.32 -0.55
C LEU A 159 25.28 -6.18 0.28
N SER A 160 25.41 -5.02 -0.31
CA SER A 160 25.74 -3.82 0.46
C SER A 160 24.56 -3.43 1.35
N LEU A 161 24.87 -2.91 2.54
CA LEU A 161 23.84 -2.48 3.47
C LEU A 161 23.00 -1.36 2.86
N ARG A 162 21.70 -1.61 2.67
CA ARG A 162 20.76 -0.62 2.12
C ARG A 162 21.19 -0.02 0.78
N ALA A 163 21.82 -0.84 -0.08
CA ALA A 163 22.32 -0.42 -1.38
C ALA A 163 23.39 0.68 -1.34
N PHE A 164 24.21 0.71 -0.27
CA PHE A 164 25.28 1.71 -0.09
C PHE A 164 26.37 1.61 -1.15
N ASP A 165 26.68 0.41 -1.64
CA ASP A 165 27.68 0.15 -2.67
C ASP A 165 27.07 -0.63 -3.84
N PRO A 166 26.48 0.07 -4.83
CA PRO A 166 25.85 -0.59 -5.97
C PRO A 166 26.83 -1.41 -6.84
N LYS A 167 28.12 -1.08 -6.85
CA LYS A 167 29.12 -1.86 -7.59
C LYS A 167 29.36 -3.22 -6.95
N LEU A 168 29.39 -3.28 -5.62
CA LEU A 168 29.43 -4.53 -4.89
C LEU A 168 28.16 -5.34 -5.18
N ASP A 169 26.99 -4.70 -5.16
CA ASP A 169 25.73 -5.38 -5.43
C ASP A 169 25.64 -5.94 -6.84
N GLU A 170 26.14 -5.19 -7.86
CA GLU A 170 26.29 -5.69 -9.24
C GLU A 170 27.15 -6.94 -9.27
N LEU A 171 28.37 -6.86 -8.72
CA LEU A 171 29.31 -7.96 -8.69
C LEU A 171 28.67 -9.21 -8.08
N THR A 172 28.06 -9.05 -6.93
CA THR A 172 27.46 -10.15 -6.17
C THR A 172 26.25 -10.75 -6.86
N LEU A 173 25.38 -9.92 -7.44
CA LEU A 173 24.15 -10.38 -8.09
C LEU A 173 24.43 -11.10 -9.43
N ILE A 174 25.40 -10.59 -10.22
CA ILE A 174 25.55 -10.99 -11.61
C ILE A 174 26.75 -11.90 -11.83
N ARG A 175 27.88 -11.69 -11.10
CA ARG A 175 29.17 -12.30 -11.43
C ARG A 175 29.66 -13.36 -10.44
N GLU A 176 29.45 -13.15 -9.16
CA GLU A 176 29.87 -14.11 -8.15
C GLU A 176 29.19 -15.47 -8.29
N ASP A 177 29.85 -16.52 -7.85
CA ASP A 177 29.40 -17.90 -7.92
C ASP A 177 28.96 -18.32 -9.33
N PHE A 178 29.74 -17.92 -10.34
CA PHE A 178 29.49 -18.20 -11.76
C PHE A 178 28.14 -17.64 -12.28
N GLY A 179 27.65 -16.55 -11.70
CA GLY A 179 26.41 -15.90 -12.14
C GLY A 179 25.14 -16.69 -11.87
N ARG A 180 25.19 -17.71 -11.01
CA ARG A 180 24.06 -18.64 -10.77
C ARG A 180 22.81 -17.98 -10.17
N ARG A 181 22.90 -16.71 -9.70
CA ARG A 181 21.79 -16.03 -9.03
C ARG A 181 20.77 -15.49 -9.99
N THR A 182 21.20 -15.18 -11.22
CA THR A 182 20.37 -14.60 -12.26
C THR A 182 20.39 -15.46 -13.51
N ASN A 183 19.26 -15.62 -14.17
CA ASN A 183 19.10 -16.36 -15.42
C ASN A 183 18.29 -15.49 -16.39
N SER A 184 18.96 -14.75 -17.27
CA SER A 184 18.30 -13.85 -18.23
C SER A 184 17.52 -14.57 -19.34
N LEU A 185 17.79 -15.87 -19.56
CA LEU A 185 17.02 -16.67 -20.52
C LEU A 185 15.69 -17.17 -19.94
N ASP A 186 15.62 -17.27 -18.60
CA ASP A 186 14.42 -17.68 -17.88
C ASP A 186 14.43 -16.99 -16.51
N ALA A 187 14.00 -15.72 -16.50
CA ALA A 187 14.11 -14.85 -15.34
C ALA A 187 13.36 -15.39 -14.11
N ASP A 188 12.19 -16.02 -14.31
CA ASP A 188 11.38 -16.60 -13.24
C ASP A 188 12.08 -17.76 -12.51
N ASN A 189 13.04 -18.43 -13.16
CA ASN A 189 13.86 -19.49 -12.61
C ASN A 189 15.20 -19.01 -12.05
N SER A 190 15.38 -17.71 -11.87
CA SER A 190 16.54 -17.15 -11.17
C SER A 190 16.51 -17.46 -9.68
N LEU A 191 17.64 -17.90 -9.09
CA LEU A 191 17.73 -18.14 -7.64
C LEU A 191 17.42 -16.89 -6.82
N LEU A 192 17.70 -15.71 -7.36
CA LEU A 192 17.37 -14.41 -6.76
C LEU A 192 15.84 -14.24 -6.53
N LEU A 193 15.03 -14.90 -7.35
CA LEU A 193 13.57 -14.90 -7.22
C LEU A 193 13.04 -16.18 -6.52
N LEU A 194 13.56 -17.35 -6.89
CA LEU A 194 13.07 -18.63 -6.35
C LEU A 194 13.20 -18.73 -4.83
N LYS A 195 14.33 -18.24 -4.28
CA LYS A 195 14.59 -18.31 -2.83
C LYS A 195 13.61 -17.44 -2.03
N PRO A 196 13.48 -16.13 -2.26
CA PRO A 196 12.55 -15.29 -1.50
C PRO A 196 11.07 -15.63 -1.73
N LEU A 197 10.72 -16.30 -2.84
CA LEU A 197 9.40 -16.89 -3.08
C LEU A 197 9.15 -18.20 -2.30
N MET A 198 10.19 -18.79 -1.69
CA MET A 198 10.14 -20.15 -1.11
C MET A 198 9.85 -21.27 -2.11
N LYS A 199 10.11 -21.06 -3.39
CA LYS A 199 10.11 -22.14 -4.40
C LYS A 199 11.35 -23.02 -4.27
N VAL A 200 12.42 -22.49 -3.69
CA VAL A 200 13.63 -23.16 -3.24
C VAL A 200 13.87 -22.79 -1.79
N ALA A 201 14.42 -23.71 -0.99
CA ALA A 201 14.66 -23.50 0.43
C ALA A 201 15.43 -22.21 0.69
N HIS A 202 14.90 -21.35 1.57
CA HIS A 202 15.44 -20.05 1.97
C HIS A 202 15.38 -19.89 3.48
N GLY A 203 16.55 -19.74 4.12
CA GLY A 203 16.65 -19.61 5.58
C GLY A 203 15.93 -18.37 6.15
N GLY A 204 15.75 -17.33 5.34
CA GLY A 204 14.97 -16.14 5.69
C GLY A 204 13.45 -16.29 5.51
N GLY A 205 12.97 -17.47 5.08
CA GLY A 205 11.55 -17.68 4.76
C GLY A 205 11.11 -16.94 3.50
N ARG A 206 9.79 -16.81 3.33
CA ARG A 206 9.21 -16.07 2.21
C ARG A 206 9.34 -14.57 2.46
N GLN A 207 9.99 -13.87 1.55
CA GLN A 207 10.19 -12.41 1.61
C GLN A 207 9.38 -11.66 0.57
N ILE A 208 9.07 -12.30 -0.55
CA ILE A 208 8.26 -11.72 -1.64
C ILE A 208 7.16 -12.70 -2.07
N ARG A 209 6.17 -12.19 -2.77
CA ARG A 209 5.11 -12.95 -3.44
C ARG A 209 5.19 -12.70 -4.94
N SER A 210 4.63 -13.59 -5.74
CA SER A 210 4.62 -13.45 -7.21
C SER A 210 3.76 -12.28 -7.70
N ASP A 211 2.81 -11.83 -6.88
CA ASP A 211 1.95 -10.67 -7.12
C ASP A 211 2.51 -9.36 -6.54
N ASP A 212 3.72 -9.40 -5.96
CA ASP A 212 4.39 -8.22 -5.40
C ASP A 212 5.05 -7.38 -6.52
N PRO A 213 4.87 -6.06 -6.56
CA PRO A 213 5.57 -5.18 -7.51
C PRO A 213 7.08 -5.36 -7.50
N ALA A 214 7.68 -5.58 -6.34
CA ALA A 214 9.12 -5.84 -6.23
C ALA A 214 9.55 -7.11 -6.96
N TYR A 215 8.69 -8.15 -7.03
CA TYR A 215 8.95 -9.34 -7.83
C TYR A 215 9.02 -8.98 -9.32
N ALA A 216 8.02 -8.26 -9.83
CA ALA A 216 7.95 -7.87 -11.24
C ALA A 216 9.17 -7.03 -11.64
N VAL A 217 9.58 -6.06 -10.82
CA VAL A 217 10.74 -5.21 -11.06
C VAL A 217 12.02 -6.04 -11.17
N VAL A 218 12.30 -6.94 -10.22
CA VAL A 218 13.51 -7.75 -10.24
C VAL A 218 13.50 -8.76 -11.40
N ARG A 219 12.34 -9.39 -11.67
CA ARG A 219 12.17 -10.30 -12.81
C ARG A 219 12.47 -9.61 -14.14
N ASP A 220 11.88 -8.44 -14.34
CA ASP A 220 12.00 -7.70 -15.59
C ASP A 220 13.44 -7.22 -15.81
N TRP A 221 14.11 -6.72 -14.76
CA TRP A 221 15.52 -6.41 -14.81
C TRP A 221 16.40 -7.60 -15.24
N ILE A 222 16.11 -8.79 -14.70
CA ILE A 222 16.83 -10.01 -15.08
C ILE A 222 16.52 -10.37 -16.54
N ALA A 223 15.26 -10.31 -16.96
CA ALA A 223 14.84 -10.60 -18.33
C ALA A 223 15.44 -9.64 -19.37
N GLU A 224 15.71 -8.39 -18.97
CA GLU A 224 16.40 -7.38 -19.78
C GLU A 224 17.91 -7.57 -19.83
N GLY A 225 18.45 -8.63 -19.21
CA GLY A 225 19.87 -8.99 -19.22
C GLY A 225 20.67 -8.36 -18.10
N CYS A 226 20.08 -8.05 -16.97
CA CYS A 226 20.74 -7.50 -15.76
C CYS A 226 21.56 -6.24 -16.07
N LYS A 227 20.98 -5.33 -16.84
CA LYS A 227 21.67 -4.11 -17.28
C LYS A 227 21.90 -3.15 -16.12
N MET A 228 23.02 -2.47 -16.15
CA MET A 228 23.33 -1.36 -15.26
C MET A 228 22.75 -0.07 -15.81
N ASP A 229 22.50 0.87 -14.92
CA ASP A 229 22.01 2.19 -15.31
C ASP A 229 23.04 2.98 -16.09
N ALA A 230 22.57 3.79 -17.02
CA ALA A 230 23.38 4.82 -17.66
C ALA A 230 23.82 5.88 -16.64
N ALA A 231 24.89 6.60 -16.92
CA ALA A 231 25.45 7.59 -16.00
C ALA A 231 24.48 8.77 -15.72
N ASP A 232 23.57 9.00 -16.62
CA ASP A 232 22.55 10.08 -16.59
C ASP A 232 21.14 9.60 -16.19
N VAL A 233 21.02 8.37 -15.65
CA VAL A 233 19.73 7.86 -15.19
C VAL A 233 19.06 8.84 -14.24
N PRO A 234 17.78 9.18 -14.45
CA PRO A 234 17.06 10.09 -13.55
C PRO A 234 17.05 9.56 -12.12
N ARG A 235 17.41 10.41 -11.18
CA ARG A 235 17.47 10.07 -9.76
C ARG A 235 16.27 10.67 -9.02
N PRO A 236 15.67 9.98 -8.04
CA PRO A 236 14.66 10.57 -7.20
C PRO A 236 15.28 11.70 -6.36
N VAL A 237 14.63 12.87 -6.34
CA VAL A 237 15.08 14.05 -5.61
C VAL A 237 14.19 14.40 -4.43
N SER A 238 12.90 14.05 -4.49
CA SER A 238 11.96 14.20 -3.39
C SER A 238 10.78 13.25 -3.53
N ILE A 239 10.07 13.05 -2.43
CA ILE A 239 8.79 12.34 -2.41
C ILE A 239 7.68 13.26 -1.94
N GLU A 240 6.49 13.06 -2.47
CA GLU A 240 5.27 13.70 -2.06
C GLU A 240 4.26 12.64 -1.64
N VAL A 241 3.55 12.89 -0.53
CA VAL A 241 2.53 11.96 -0.03
C VAL A 241 1.17 12.64 -0.08
N TYR A 242 0.19 11.94 -0.64
CA TYR A 242 -1.19 12.38 -0.64
C TYR A 242 -2.04 11.42 0.23
N PRO A 243 -2.94 11.94 1.05
CA PRO A 243 -3.27 13.35 1.27
C PRO A 243 -2.14 14.15 1.96
N LYS A 244 -1.95 15.42 1.55
CA LYS A 244 -0.87 16.32 2.08
C LYS A 244 -1.04 16.68 3.54
N SER A 245 -2.27 16.68 4.05
CA SER A 245 -2.59 17.00 5.44
C SER A 245 -2.95 15.74 6.23
N GLY A 246 -2.69 15.78 7.54
CA GLY A 246 -3.10 14.70 8.44
C GLY A 246 -4.59 14.38 8.34
N ARG A 247 -4.95 13.15 8.64
CA ARG A 247 -6.33 12.66 8.69
C ARG A 247 -6.60 12.11 10.08
N ILE A 248 -7.80 12.38 10.55
CA ILE A 248 -8.34 11.76 11.77
C ILE A 248 -9.24 10.62 11.29
N LEU A 249 -8.93 9.39 11.71
CA LEU A 249 -9.70 8.21 11.35
C LEU A 249 -10.71 7.94 12.47
N GLU A 250 -11.98 8.26 12.22
CA GLU A 250 -13.09 8.05 13.12
C GLU A 250 -14.16 7.17 12.48
N LYS A 251 -14.96 6.51 13.32
CA LYS A 251 -16.12 5.74 12.83
C LYS A 251 -17.04 6.64 11.99
N PRO A 252 -17.58 6.13 10.87
CA PRO A 252 -17.40 4.81 10.28
C PRO A 252 -16.17 4.66 9.37
N ALA A 253 -15.36 5.72 9.16
CA ALA A 253 -14.25 5.75 8.23
C ALA A 253 -12.93 5.37 8.95
N PHE A 254 -12.58 4.07 8.93
CA PHE A 254 -11.38 3.55 9.61
C PHE A 254 -10.13 3.47 8.75
N GLY A 255 -10.16 3.92 7.52
CA GLY A 255 -9.04 3.79 6.61
C GLY A 255 -8.82 5.05 5.80
N GLN A 256 -7.58 5.22 5.34
CA GLN A 256 -7.19 6.26 4.41
C GLN A 256 -6.28 5.64 3.35
N GLN A 257 -6.69 5.71 2.09
CA GLN A 257 -5.79 5.40 1.00
C GLN A 257 -4.69 6.46 0.93
N ILE A 258 -3.45 6.00 0.83
CA ILE A 258 -2.27 6.86 0.64
C ILE A 258 -1.78 6.66 -0.79
N SER A 259 -1.34 7.74 -1.42
CA SER A 259 -0.59 7.72 -2.68
C SER A 259 0.74 8.43 -2.47
N VAL A 260 1.82 7.85 -3.00
CA VAL A 260 3.20 8.36 -2.85
C VAL A 260 3.80 8.57 -4.23
N TRP A 261 4.32 9.77 -4.45
CA TRP A 261 4.86 10.22 -5.71
C TRP A 261 6.33 10.59 -5.55
N ALA A 262 7.16 10.11 -6.47
CA ALA A 262 8.57 10.50 -6.53
C ALA A 262 8.79 11.52 -7.65
N HIS A 263 9.49 12.59 -7.32
CA HIS A 263 9.96 13.58 -8.28
C HIS A 263 11.40 13.26 -8.64
N TYR A 264 11.72 13.25 -9.93
CA TYR A 264 13.03 12.88 -10.45
C TYR A 264 13.81 14.08 -10.97
N SER A 265 15.13 13.90 -11.14
CA SER A 265 16.07 14.96 -11.54
C SER A 265 15.86 15.47 -12.97
N ASP A 266 15.16 14.74 -13.81
CA ASP A 266 14.75 15.12 -15.17
C ASP A 266 13.41 15.85 -15.21
N GLY A 267 12.78 16.06 -14.04
CA GLY A 267 11.47 16.67 -13.89
C GLY A 267 10.29 15.72 -14.01
N SER A 268 10.53 14.44 -14.29
CA SER A 268 9.47 13.43 -14.29
C SER A 268 8.93 13.16 -12.89
N VAL A 269 7.67 12.73 -12.81
CA VAL A 269 6.98 12.42 -11.56
C VAL A 269 6.26 11.09 -11.71
N HIS A 270 6.58 10.12 -10.85
CA HIS A 270 6.05 8.78 -10.92
C HIS A 270 5.37 8.35 -9.62
N ASP A 271 4.28 7.63 -9.74
CA ASP A 271 3.62 6.99 -8.61
C ASP A 271 4.47 5.81 -8.12
N ILE A 272 4.93 5.89 -6.89
CA ILE A 272 5.73 4.84 -6.24
C ILE A 272 4.98 4.22 -5.05
N THR A 273 3.68 4.40 -4.96
CA THR A 273 2.84 3.94 -3.84
C THR A 273 3.10 2.47 -3.50
N LYS A 274 3.13 1.60 -4.50
CA LYS A 274 3.38 0.17 -4.31
C LYS A 274 4.85 -0.16 -3.97
N MET A 275 5.78 0.74 -4.26
CA MET A 275 7.21 0.56 -3.97
C MET A 275 7.66 1.24 -2.68
N ALA A 276 6.89 2.16 -2.12
CA ALA A 276 7.17 2.81 -0.86
C ALA A 276 7.14 1.83 0.32
N VAL A 277 7.89 2.13 1.36
CA VAL A 277 7.88 1.40 2.64
C VAL A 277 7.13 2.23 3.65
N TYR A 278 6.14 1.63 4.28
CA TYR A 278 5.31 2.27 5.29
C TYR A 278 5.58 1.65 6.66
N THR A 279 5.65 2.49 7.68
CA THR A 279 5.76 2.06 9.08
C THR A 279 4.83 2.89 9.94
N SER A 280 4.14 2.24 10.86
CA SER A 280 3.39 2.94 11.90
C SER A 280 4.29 3.20 13.09
N SER A 281 4.16 4.37 13.71
CA SER A 281 4.80 4.68 15.00
C SER A 281 4.15 3.90 16.15
N ASP A 282 2.89 3.51 16.00
CA ASP A 282 2.15 2.70 16.95
C ASP A 282 1.16 1.79 16.20
N VAL A 283 1.49 0.51 16.11
CA VAL A 283 0.71 -0.51 15.39
C VAL A 283 -0.59 -0.88 16.10
N GLU A 284 -0.73 -0.56 17.40
CA GLU A 284 -1.98 -0.76 18.15
C GLU A 284 -3.00 0.33 17.81
N VAL A 285 -2.53 1.49 17.35
CA VAL A 285 -3.39 2.61 16.96
C VAL A 285 -3.74 2.57 15.48
N ALA A 286 -2.75 2.39 14.63
CA ALA A 286 -2.91 2.35 13.19
C ALA A 286 -1.95 1.36 12.54
N ASN A 287 -2.43 0.66 11.54
CA ASN A 287 -1.67 -0.27 10.74
C ASN A 287 -1.74 0.11 9.25
N VAL A 288 -0.75 -0.29 8.47
CA VAL A 288 -0.74 -0.07 7.01
C VAL A 288 -0.82 -1.43 6.34
N ASP A 289 -1.85 -1.63 5.54
CA ASP A 289 -1.96 -2.79 4.65
C ASP A 289 -1.23 -2.54 3.33
N ARG A 290 -1.01 -3.61 2.56
CA ARG A 290 -0.33 -3.58 1.25
C ARG A 290 -1.29 -3.20 0.14
#